data_7d8134f34a485518a1f9b014044ad34c
#
_entry.id   7d8134f34a485518a1f9b014044ad34c
#
_cell.length_a   1.000
_cell.length_b   1.000
_cell.length_c   1.000
_cell.angle_alpha   90.00
_cell.angle_beta   90.00
_cell.angle_gamma   90.00
#
_symmetry.space_group_name_H-M   'P 1'
#
loop_
_entity.id
_entity.type
_entity.pdbx_description
1 polymer ?
#
loop_
_entity_poly.entity_id
_entity_poly.type
_entity_poly.pdbx_seq_one_letter_code
_entity_poly.pdbx_strand_id
1 'polypeptide(L)'
;MKKLKLLFLFISLAALGQDNDSNVWSGFDTNGFSGVFYNRVTPVEGTTYLFDNWEQNAIVHKILKDKFLVRRVNLNLNKMTFDAKITESEDVLSFSFKGVDKVEINNRTFKNILYNKSNRLFEVFYTDDNIKFMKGFEVKLIKASKDPMVNRPFDQYVKTESYYLMNKKVLSKIKLKKKEIYKTLGLSNEDISKLNTFIKSTSISLKKEKDIIKLLTYLNSI
;
A
#
# COMPACT_ATOMS: atom_id res chain seq x y z
N MET A 1 -41.03 -5.12 60.72
CA MET A 1 -39.99 -6.09 60.25
C MET A 1 -39.71 -5.80 58.81
N LYS A 2 -38.63 -5.08 58.50
CA LYS A 2 -38.22 -4.75 57.13
C LYS A 2 -37.19 -5.82 56.66
N LYS A 3 -37.53 -6.60 55.63
CA LYS A 3 -36.62 -7.59 55.04
C LYS A 3 -35.60 -6.90 54.13
N LEU A 4 -34.33 -6.90 54.55
CA LEU A 4 -33.20 -6.43 53.79
C LEU A 4 -32.87 -7.46 52.68
N LYS A 5 -33.11 -7.10 51.43
CA LYS A 5 -32.68 -7.92 50.29
C LYS A 5 -31.22 -7.59 49.97
N LEU A 6 -30.36 -8.57 50.24
CA LEU A 6 -28.93 -8.51 49.88
C LEU A 6 -28.77 -8.77 48.39
N LEU A 7 -28.40 -7.75 47.64
CA LEU A 7 -28.12 -7.86 46.20
C LEU A 7 -26.64 -8.25 46.01
N PHE A 8 -26.39 -9.50 45.64
CA PHE A 8 -25.05 -9.92 45.24
C PHE A 8 -24.75 -9.40 43.86
N LEU A 9 -23.83 -8.44 43.81
CA LEU A 9 -23.27 -7.94 42.54
C LEU A 9 -22.15 -8.89 42.11
N PHE A 10 -22.39 -9.74 41.12
CA PHE A 10 -21.34 -10.51 40.43
C PHE A 10 -20.55 -9.58 39.52
N ILE A 11 -19.37 -9.17 39.98
CA ILE A 11 -18.37 -8.53 39.08
C ILE A 11 -17.68 -9.65 38.33
N SER A 12 -18.08 -9.86 37.07
CA SER A 12 -17.35 -10.68 36.14
C SER A 12 -16.07 -9.91 35.73
N LEU A 13 -14.91 -10.29 36.26
CA LEU A 13 -13.63 -9.90 35.69
C LEU A 13 -13.56 -10.51 34.29
N ALA A 14 -13.78 -9.69 33.26
CA ALA A 14 -13.35 -10.04 31.93
C ALA A 14 -11.80 -10.03 31.95
N ALA A 15 -11.21 -11.21 31.97
CA ALA A 15 -9.78 -11.35 31.67
C ALA A 15 -9.60 -10.91 30.24
N LEU A 16 -9.09 -9.70 30.04
CA LEU A 16 -8.54 -9.28 28.76
C LEU A 16 -7.34 -10.17 28.49
N GLY A 17 -7.53 -11.12 27.59
CA GLY A 17 -6.45 -11.93 27.06
C GLY A 17 -5.44 -10.98 26.44
N GLN A 18 -4.28 -10.83 27.06
CA GLN A 18 -3.11 -10.29 26.42
C GLN A 18 -2.71 -11.28 25.34
N ASP A 19 -2.84 -10.87 24.08
CA ASP A 19 -2.14 -11.51 22.98
C ASP A 19 -0.64 -11.36 23.24
N ASN A 20 -0.09 -12.30 23.96
CA ASN A 20 1.33 -12.48 24.07
C ASN A 20 1.81 -13.09 22.76
N ASP A 21 2.26 -12.24 21.83
CA ASP A 21 3.14 -12.62 20.71
C ASP A 21 4.52 -13.10 21.17
N SER A 22 4.61 -13.67 22.35
CA SER A 22 5.81 -14.35 22.80
C SER A 22 5.78 -15.78 22.26
N ASN A 23 6.52 -16.05 21.20
CA ASN A 23 6.85 -17.39 20.70
C ASN A 23 7.69 -18.21 21.69
N VAL A 24 7.42 -18.07 22.98
CA VAL A 24 8.13 -18.77 24.05
C VAL A 24 7.19 -19.85 24.60
N TRP A 25 7.49 -21.10 24.29
CA TRP A 25 6.84 -22.23 24.90
C TRP A 25 7.69 -22.75 26.05
N SER A 26 7.14 -22.75 27.28
CA SER A 26 7.73 -23.46 28.41
C SER A 26 7.11 -24.85 28.48
N GLY A 27 7.85 -25.88 28.13
CA GLY A 27 7.47 -27.27 28.31
C GLY A 27 8.12 -27.83 29.60
N PHE A 28 7.33 -28.50 30.42
CA PHE A 28 7.89 -29.30 31.53
C PHE A 28 8.19 -30.73 31.02
N ASP A 29 9.43 -31.13 31.05
CA ASP A 29 9.78 -32.53 30.88
C ASP A 29 9.53 -33.28 32.21
N THR A 30 8.98 -34.48 32.12
CA THR A 30 8.68 -35.37 33.23
C THR A 30 9.92 -35.75 34.05
N ASN A 31 11.13 -35.39 33.59
CA ASN A 31 12.42 -35.61 34.24
C ASN A 31 12.99 -34.37 34.95
N GLY A 32 12.21 -33.33 35.18
CA GLY A 32 12.61 -32.14 35.94
C GLY A 32 13.52 -31.16 35.18
N PHE A 33 13.75 -31.32 33.91
CA PHE A 33 14.44 -30.34 33.07
C PHE A 33 13.43 -29.32 32.55
N SER A 34 13.51 -28.07 32.99
CA SER A 34 12.80 -26.96 32.38
C SER A 34 13.60 -26.42 31.18
N GLY A 35 13.20 -26.76 29.99
CA GLY A 35 13.78 -26.20 28.77
C GLY A 35 12.95 -25.01 28.26
N VAL A 36 13.59 -23.89 27.99
CA VAL A 36 12.97 -22.79 27.27
C VAL A 36 13.23 -23.01 25.79
N PHE A 37 12.17 -23.34 25.03
CA PHE A 37 12.29 -23.46 23.58
C PHE A 37 12.11 -22.09 22.94
N TYR A 38 13.17 -21.55 22.40
CA TYR A 38 13.09 -20.37 21.54
C TYR A 38 12.70 -20.84 20.13
N ASN A 39 11.51 -20.51 19.68
CA ASN A 39 11.25 -20.56 18.26
C ASN A 39 12.21 -19.58 17.58
N ARG A 40 13.14 -20.09 16.79
CA ARG A 40 13.96 -19.21 15.96
C ARG A 40 13.03 -18.42 15.07
N VAL A 41 12.95 -17.12 15.31
CA VAL A 41 12.30 -16.21 14.38
C VAL A 41 13.07 -16.33 13.08
N THR A 42 12.47 -16.99 12.10
CA THR A 42 13.09 -17.08 10.77
C THR A 42 13.15 -15.66 10.22
N PRO A 43 14.33 -15.14 9.87
CA PRO A 43 14.42 -13.79 9.32
C PRO A 43 13.57 -13.70 8.05
N VAL A 44 12.83 -12.61 7.91
CA VAL A 44 12.06 -12.31 6.70
C VAL A 44 12.87 -11.30 5.90
N GLU A 45 13.21 -11.66 4.66
CA GLU A 45 13.91 -10.76 3.76
C GLU A 45 12.96 -9.71 3.15
N GLY A 46 13.52 -8.54 2.83
CA GLY A 46 12.76 -7.45 2.24
C GLY A 46 11.94 -6.66 3.25
N THR A 47 11.04 -5.83 2.77
CA THR A 47 10.26 -4.93 3.61
C THR A 47 8.85 -4.72 3.05
N THR A 48 7.90 -4.42 3.93
CA THR A 48 6.55 -4.02 3.57
C THR A 48 6.44 -2.55 3.15
N TYR A 49 7.52 -1.80 3.27
CA TYR A 49 7.55 -0.39 2.94
C TYR A 49 7.89 -0.13 1.48
N LEU A 50 7.34 0.96 0.93
CA LEU A 50 7.58 1.34 -0.47
C LEU A 50 9.02 1.78 -0.70
N PHE A 51 9.56 2.61 0.19
CA PHE A 51 10.93 3.13 0.10
C PHE A 51 11.88 2.28 0.96
N ASP A 52 13.11 2.15 0.51
CA ASP A 52 14.11 1.33 1.20
C ASP A 52 14.71 2.02 2.44
N ASN A 53 14.58 3.36 2.52
CA ASN A 53 15.03 4.16 3.66
C ASN A 53 13.92 5.08 4.22
N TRP A 54 14.22 5.74 5.35
CA TRP A 54 13.31 6.64 6.07
C TRP A 54 13.67 8.12 5.94
N GLU A 55 14.42 8.49 4.93
CA GLU A 55 14.88 9.87 4.72
C GLU A 55 13.82 10.76 4.04
N GLN A 56 12.68 10.21 3.70
CA GLN A 56 11.64 10.89 2.97
C GLN A 56 10.87 11.87 3.87
N ASN A 57 10.58 13.05 3.34
CA ASN A 57 9.62 13.97 3.94
C ASN A 57 8.34 13.97 3.12
N ALA A 58 7.22 14.07 3.80
CA ALA A 58 5.90 14.07 3.17
C ALA A 58 5.14 15.36 3.47
N ILE A 59 4.43 15.87 2.47
CA ILE A 59 3.37 16.86 2.66
C ILE A 59 2.04 16.10 2.62
N VAL A 60 1.37 16.04 3.75
CA VAL A 60 0.06 15.42 3.90
C VAL A 60 -1.02 16.47 3.67
N HIS A 61 -1.86 16.27 2.67
CA HIS A 61 -3.00 17.14 2.35
C HIS A 61 -4.28 16.53 2.89
N LYS A 62 -4.95 17.22 3.79
CA LYS A 62 -6.27 16.82 4.27
C LYS A 62 -7.39 17.23 3.32
N ILE A 63 -8.51 16.54 3.37
CA ILE A 63 -9.72 16.88 2.58
C ILE A 63 -10.20 18.31 2.91
N LEU A 64 -10.04 18.75 4.16
CA LEU A 64 -10.40 20.10 4.63
C LEU A 64 -9.36 21.19 4.28
N LYS A 65 -8.47 20.91 3.33
CA LYS A 65 -7.44 21.82 2.80
C LYS A 65 -6.26 22.11 3.73
N ASP A 66 -6.19 21.57 4.94
CA ASP A 66 -5.00 21.67 5.78
C ASP A 66 -3.84 20.87 5.19
N LYS A 67 -2.62 21.36 5.43
CA LYS A 67 -1.39 20.68 5.01
C LYS A 67 -0.45 20.52 6.19
N PHE A 68 0.18 19.36 6.29
CA PHE A 68 1.15 19.04 7.34
C PHE A 68 2.43 18.51 6.72
N LEU A 69 3.56 18.99 7.19
CA LEU A 69 4.86 18.41 6.89
C LEU A 69 5.13 17.30 7.91
N VAL A 70 5.36 16.10 7.43
CA VAL A 70 5.77 14.95 8.25
C VAL A 70 7.15 14.52 7.77
N ARG A 71 8.08 14.37 8.69
CA ARG A 71 9.47 13.98 8.39
C ARG A 71 9.65 12.47 8.59
N ARG A 72 10.66 11.90 7.93
CA ARG A 72 11.07 10.49 8.05
C ARG A 72 9.92 9.52 7.79
N VAL A 73 9.22 9.74 6.66
CA VAL A 73 8.00 9.02 6.29
C VAL A 73 8.30 7.87 5.33
N ASN A 74 7.57 6.79 5.50
CA ASN A 74 7.49 5.72 4.52
C ASN A 74 6.03 5.26 4.35
N LEU A 75 5.74 4.57 3.25
CA LEU A 75 4.41 4.06 2.95
C LEU A 75 4.37 2.56 3.18
N ASN A 76 3.54 2.12 4.13
CA ASN A 76 3.37 0.71 4.46
C ASN A 76 2.35 0.08 3.50
N LEU A 77 2.84 -0.73 2.57
CA LEU A 77 2.02 -1.38 1.53
C LEU A 77 1.15 -2.52 2.06
N ASN A 78 1.48 -3.07 3.23
CA ASN A 78 0.69 -4.13 3.85
C ASN A 78 -0.47 -3.56 4.67
N LYS A 79 -0.20 -2.53 5.49
CA LYS A 79 -1.21 -1.87 6.33
C LYS A 79 -2.00 -0.79 5.60
N MET A 80 -1.54 -0.35 4.42
CA MET A 80 -2.08 0.80 3.69
C MET A 80 -2.09 2.07 4.53
N THR A 81 -0.98 2.32 5.26
CA THR A 81 -0.73 3.49 6.10
C THR A 81 0.46 4.28 5.58
N PHE A 82 0.60 5.51 6.02
CA PHE A 82 1.89 6.18 6.00
C PHE A 82 2.43 6.23 7.42
N ASP A 83 3.67 5.81 7.53
CA ASP A 83 4.34 5.61 8.81
C ASP A 83 5.48 6.63 8.93
N ALA A 84 5.72 7.17 10.13
CA ALA A 84 6.82 8.09 10.39
C ALA A 84 7.65 7.64 11.58
N LYS A 85 8.97 7.68 11.45
CA LYS A 85 9.87 7.45 12.59
C LYS A 85 9.94 8.67 13.49
N ILE A 86 9.81 8.46 14.81
CA ILE A 86 9.97 9.49 15.82
C ILE A 86 11.45 9.59 16.14
N THR A 87 12.08 10.72 15.81
CA THR A 87 13.48 10.98 16.12
C THR A 87 14.44 9.85 15.73
N GLU A 88 15.42 9.52 16.55
CA GLU A 88 16.40 8.46 16.31
C GLU A 88 15.97 7.10 16.85
N SER A 89 14.79 7.04 17.53
CA SER A 89 14.27 5.78 18.02
C SER A 89 13.79 4.89 16.87
N GLU A 90 13.75 3.58 17.10
CA GLU A 90 13.14 2.61 16.17
C GLU A 90 11.60 2.71 16.12
N ASP A 91 11.01 3.53 16.99
CA ASP A 91 9.57 3.67 17.11
C ASP A 91 8.95 4.31 15.87
N VAL A 92 7.86 3.72 15.43
CA VAL A 92 7.14 4.12 14.22
C VAL A 92 5.71 4.50 14.58
N LEU A 93 5.32 5.72 14.21
CA LEU A 93 3.93 6.17 14.26
C LEU A 93 3.24 5.85 12.94
N SER A 94 2.14 5.11 12.99
CA SER A 94 1.32 4.78 11.82
C SER A 94 0.12 5.71 11.71
N PHE A 95 -0.07 6.30 10.52
CA PHE A 95 -1.18 7.19 10.20
C PHE A 95 -2.05 6.57 9.11
N SER A 96 -3.37 6.54 9.35
CA SER A 96 -4.32 6.10 8.33
C SER A 96 -4.57 7.20 7.29
N PHE A 97 -5.01 6.82 6.09
CA PHE A 97 -5.45 7.76 5.06
C PHE A 97 -6.87 8.34 5.30
N LYS A 98 -7.49 8.07 6.45
CA LYS A 98 -8.82 8.63 6.78
C LYS A 98 -8.73 10.16 6.89
N GLY A 99 -9.52 10.86 6.09
CA GLY A 99 -9.50 12.33 6.04
C GLY A 99 -8.31 12.93 5.28
N VAL A 100 -7.48 12.10 4.64
CA VAL A 100 -6.36 12.53 3.79
C VAL A 100 -6.78 12.47 2.33
N ASP A 101 -6.60 13.58 1.59
CA ASP A 101 -6.81 13.62 0.14
C ASP A 101 -5.63 13.00 -0.61
N LYS A 102 -4.40 13.40 -0.26
CA LYS A 102 -3.16 12.91 -0.87
C LYS A 102 -1.97 13.09 0.06
N VAL A 103 -0.93 12.32 -0.20
CA VAL A 103 0.40 12.47 0.42
C VAL A 103 1.42 12.70 -0.69
N GLU A 104 2.18 13.77 -0.60
CA GLU A 104 3.26 14.09 -1.54
C GLU A 104 4.60 13.76 -0.91
N ILE A 105 5.39 12.90 -1.57
CA ILE A 105 6.72 12.48 -1.14
C ILE A 105 7.66 12.59 -2.35
N ASN A 106 8.72 13.36 -2.26
CA ASN A 106 9.72 13.52 -3.32
C ASN A 106 9.10 13.85 -4.69
N ASN A 107 8.17 14.79 -4.75
CA ASN A 107 7.42 15.20 -5.96
C ASN A 107 6.54 14.08 -6.56
N ARG A 108 6.31 12.99 -5.81
CA ARG A 108 5.39 11.93 -6.17
C ARG A 108 4.12 12.09 -5.35
N THR A 109 2.97 11.95 -5.98
CA THR A 109 1.66 12.07 -5.33
C THR A 109 1.06 10.70 -5.09
N PHE A 110 0.71 10.42 -3.83
CA PHE A 110 0.10 9.16 -3.42
C PHE A 110 -1.32 9.39 -2.92
N LYS A 111 -2.24 8.50 -3.35
CA LYS A 111 -3.64 8.48 -2.90
C LYS A 111 -4.04 7.07 -2.49
N ASN A 112 -4.90 7.00 -1.48
CA ASN A 112 -5.56 5.76 -1.11
C ASN A 112 -6.92 5.72 -1.81
N ILE A 113 -7.13 4.73 -2.69
CA ILE A 113 -8.32 4.62 -3.54
C ILE A 113 -8.93 3.23 -3.35
N LEU A 114 -10.26 3.19 -3.25
CA LEU A 114 -11.01 1.94 -3.19
C LEU A 114 -10.95 1.23 -4.55
N TYR A 115 -10.41 0.00 -4.55
CA TYR A 115 -10.35 -0.86 -5.72
C TYR A 115 -10.68 -2.29 -5.33
N ASN A 116 -11.64 -2.93 -6.02
CA ASN A 116 -12.09 -4.29 -5.73
C ASN A 116 -12.44 -4.51 -4.23
N LYS A 117 -13.23 -3.60 -3.65
CA LYS A 117 -13.68 -3.62 -2.25
C LYS A 117 -12.57 -3.47 -1.19
N SER A 118 -11.36 -3.15 -1.57
CA SER A 118 -10.25 -2.88 -0.65
C SER A 118 -9.59 -1.55 -0.96
N ASN A 119 -9.12 -0.87 0.07
CA ASN A 119 -8.31 0.33 -0.09
C ASN A 119 -6.92 -0.06 -0.58
N ARG A 120 -6.42 0.67 -1.58
CA ARG A 120 -5.08 0.46 -2.14
C ARG A 120 -4.37 1.78 -2.32
N LEU A 121 -3.06 1.73 -2.20
CA LEU A 121 -2.19 2.86 -2.41
C LEU A 121 -1.81 2.98 -3.87
N PHE A 122 -2.01 4.17 -4.43
CA PHE A 122 -1.66 4.51 -5.80
C PHE A 122 -0.76 5.74 -5.84
N GLU A 123 0.28 5.68 -6.66
CA GLU A 123 0.99 6.85 -7.15
C GLU A 123 0.24 7.41 -8.35
N VAL A 124 -0.09 8.69 -8.30
CA VAL A 124 -0.86 9.38 -9.35
C VAL A 124 0.08 10.15 -10.25
N PHE A 125 0.14 9.78 -11.53
CA PHE A 125 0.98 10.42 -12.53
C PHE A 125 0.25 11.50 -13.32
N TYR A 126 -1.04 11.26 -13.58
CA TYR A 126 -1.89 12.17 -14.35
C TYR A 126 -3.31 12.15 -13.79
N THR A 127 -3.95 13.30 -13.75
CA THR A 127 -5.34 13.43 -13.35
C THR A 127 -5.98 14.61 -14.06
N ASP A 128 -7.14 14.38 -14.63
CA ASP A 128 -8.12 15.38 -15.06
C ASP A 128 -9.50 15.00 -14.53
N ASP A 129 -10.55 15.63 -15.05
CA ASP A 129 -11.93 15.41 -14.59
C ASP A 129 -12.42 13.97 -14.83
N ASN A 130 -11.98 13.32 -15.90
CA ASN A 130 -12.46 12.02 -16.34
C ASN A 130 -11.40 10.92 -16.24
N ILE A 131 -10.13 11.26 -16.41
CA ILE A 131 -9.05 10.30 -16.59
C ILE A 131 -8.02 10.45 -15.47
N LYS A 132 -7.59 9.31 -14.90
CA LYS A 132 -6.43 9.26 -14.02
C LYS A 132 -5.53 8.12 -14.45
N PHE A 133 -4.23 8.40 -14.55
CA PHE A 133 -3.22 7.37 -14.78
C PHE A 133 -2.39 7.19 -13.53
N MET A 134 -2.28 5.95 -13.07
CA MET A 134 -1.75 5.63 -11.76
C MET A 134 -0.93 4.34 -11.77
N LYS A 135 -0.06 4.21 -10.77
CA LYS A 135 0.64 2.96 -10.44
C LYS A 135 0.19 2.49 -9.05
N GLY A 136 -0.27 1.27 -8.97
CA GLY A 136 -0.62 0.62 -7.71
C GLY A 136 0.50 -0.31 -7.25
N PHE A 137 0.65 -0.43 -5.95
CA PHE A 137 1.66 -1.25 -5.29
C PHE A 137 0.98 -2.36 -4.49
N GLU A 138 1.58 -3.54 -4.52
CA GLU A 138 1.20 -4.68 -3.68
C GLU A 138 2.46 -5.29 -3.07
N VAL A 139 2.35 -5.76 -1.84
CA VAL A 139 3.38 -6.55 -1.19
C VAL A 139 2.81 -7.91 -0.82
N LYS A 140 3.57 -8.97 -1.05
CA LYS A 140 3.19 -10.33 -0.69
C LYS A 140 4.34 -10.99 0.07
N LEU A 141 3.99 -11.72 1.12
CA LEU A 141 4.93 -12.59 1.80
C LEU A 141 4.97 -13.94 1.06
N ILE A 142 6.12 -14.25 0.50
CA ILE A 142 6.38 -15.55 -0.13
C ILE A 142 7.16 -16.39 0.89
N LYS A 143 6.63 -17.55 1.22
CA LYS A 143 7.23 -18.46 2.19
C LYS A 143 8.53 -19.08 1.65
N ALA A 144 9.47 -19.36 2.57
CA ALA A 144 10.65 -20.14 2.28
C ALA A 144 10.29 -21.45 1.56
N SER A 145 11.15 -21.89 0.67
CA SER A 145 10.98 -23.18 -0.03
C SER A 145 11.86 -24.24 0.59
N LYS A 146 11.28 -25.43 0.76
CA LYS A 146 12.04 -26.64 1.11
C LYS A 146 12.59 -27.35 -0.12
N ASP A 147 12.19 -26.93 -1.31
CA ASP A 147 12.65 -27.47 -2.58
C ASP A 147 14.06 -26.96 -2.87
N PRO A 148 15.08 -27.81 -2.96
CA PRO A 148 16.46 -27.41 -3.23
C PRO A 148 16.63 -26.75 -4.61
N MET A 149 15.73 -26.98 -5.56
CA MET A 149 15.72 -26.32 -6.87
C MET A 149 15.28 -24.85 -6.79
N VAL A 150 14.63 -24.46 -5.68
CA VAL A 150 14.17 -23.09 -5.46
C VAL A 150 15.04 -22.45 -4.37
N ASN A 151 16.03 -21.65 -4.80
CA ASN A 151 16.93 -20.95 -3.87
C ASN A 151 16.19 -19.83 -3.11
N ARG A 152 15.37 -20.22 -2.11
CA ARG A 152 14.67 -19.29 -1.22
C ARG A 152 14.66 -19.84 0.21
N PRO A 153 15.77 -19.66 0.95
CA PRO A 153 15.94 -20.20 2.30
C PRO A 153 15.10 -19.48 3.36
N PHE A 154 14.66 -18.25 3.10
CA PHE A 154 13.89 -17.42 4.03
C PHE A 154 12.56 -16.98 3.43
N ASP A 155 11.62 -16.64 4.31
CA ASP A 155 10.41 -15.91 3.92
C ASP A 155 10.82 -14.56 3.33
N GLN A 156 10.10 -14.09 2.30
CA GLN A 156 10.48 -12.87 1.60
C GLN A 156 9.27 -11.99 1.27
N TYR A 157 9.36 -10.70 1.59
CA TYR A 157 8.41 -9.72 1.08
C TYR A 157 8.76 -9.34 -0.36
N VAL A 158 7.84 -9.60 -1.28
CA VAL A 158 7.99 -9.25 -2.69
C VAL A 158 7.03 -8.13 -3.04
N LYS A 159 7.58 -6.99 -3.46
CA LYS A 159 6.82 -5.84 -3.96
C LYS A 159 6.52 -6.02 -5.45
N THR A 160 5.29 -5.76 -5.85
CA THR A 160 4.86 -5.78 -7.26
C THR A 160 4.16 -4.48 -7.61
N GLU A 161 4.40 -3.98 -8.82
CA GLU A 161 3.81 -2.78 -9.36
C GLU A 161 2.87 -3.11 -10.51
N SER A 162 1.82 -2.33 -10.65
CA SER A 162 0.87 -2.49 -11.75
C SER A 162 0.32 -1.12 -12.12
N TYR A 163 0.06 -0.93 -13.43
CA TYR A 163 -0.52 0.30 -13.92
C TYR A 163 -2.03 0.22 -13.98
N TYR A 164 -2.65 1.36 -13.74
CA TYR A 164 -4.09 1.52 -13.69
C TYR A 164 -4.49 2.78 -14.45
N LEU A 165 -5.61 2.68 -15.14
CA LEU A 165 -6.25 3.80 -15.80
C LEU A 165 -7.68 3.91 -15.27
N MET A 166 -8.05 5.07 -14.78
CA MET A 166 -9.43 5.41 -14.46
C MET A 166 -10.01 6.20 -15.62
N ASN A 167 -11.18 5.80 -16.09
CA ASN A 167 -11.96 6.52 -17.06
C ASN A 167 -13.41 6.61 -16.57
N LYS A 168 -13.95 7.82 -16.46
CA LYS A 168 -15.32 8.07 -15.97
C LYS A 168 -15.66 7.29 -14.70
N LYS A 169 -14.77 7.33 -13.70
CA LYS A 169 -14.86 6.63 -12.39
C LYS A 169 -14.67 5.11 -12.43
N VAL A 170 -14.47 4.49 -13.59
CA VAL A 170 -14.14 3.06 -13.70
C VAL A 170 -12.64 2.89 -13.68
N LEU A 171 -12.11 2.25 -12.62
CA LEU A 171 -10.69 1.98 -12.46
C LEU A 171 -10.36 0.58 -13.01
N SER A 172 -9.45 0.51 -13.98
CA SER A 172 -9.02 -0.72 -14.65
C SER A 172 -7.52 -0.91 -14.56
N LYS A 173 -7.08 -2.13 -14.22
CA LYS A 173 -5.66 -2.53 -14.33
C LYS A 173 -5.34 -2.69 -15.81
N ILE A 174 -4.21 -2.13 -16.23
CA ILE A 174 -3.76 -2.15 -17.64
C ILE A 174 -2.32 -2.60 -17.76
N LYS A 175 -1.96 -3.12 -18.93
CA LYS A 175 -0.57 -3.19 -19.40
C LYS A 175 -0.27 -1.96 -20.23
N LEU A 176 0.98 -1.48 -20.22
CA LEU A 176 1.41 -0.35 -21.03
C LEU A 176 1.52 -0.73 -22.51
N LYS A 177 0.35 -1.05 -23.10
CA LYS A 177 0.19 -1.40 -24.52
C LYS A 177 -0.88 -0.51 -25.14
N LYS A 178 -0.61 -0.01 -26.32
CA LYS A 178 -1.49 0.86 -27.10
C LYS A 178 -2.95 0.37 -27.13
N LYS A 179 -3.14 -0.91 -27.49
CA LYS A 179 -4.48 -1.52 -27.59
C LYS A 179 -5.24 -1.48 -26.25
N GLU A 180 -4.56 -1.76 -25.13
CA GLU A 180 -5.21 -1.75 -23.81
C GLU A 180 -5.55 -0.34 -23.34
N ILE A 181 -4.64 0.62 -23.55
CA ILE A 181 -4.87 2.04 -23.22
C ILE A 181 -6.06 2.57 -24.00
N TYR A 182 -6.09 2.40 -25.32
CA TYR A 182 -7.16 2.88 -26.18
C TYR A 182 -8.54 2.25 -25.86
N LYS A 183 -8.54 0.93 -25.60
CA LYS A 183 -9.74 0.21 -25.17
C LYS A 183 -10.28 0.76 -23.85
N THR A 184 -9.41 0.98 -22.87
CA THR A 184 -9.82 1.45 -21.54
C THR A 184 -10.32 2.89 -21.57
N LEU A 185 -9.75 3.72 -22.44
CA LEU A 185 -10.21 5.09 -22.67
C LEU A 185 -11.52 5.17 -23.46
N GLY A 186 -11.90 4.09 -24.16
CA GLY A 186 -13.11 4.08 -24.98
C GLY A 186 -13.06 5.09 -26.14
N LEU A 187 -11.90 5.22 -26.79
CA LEU A 187 -11.64 6.22 -27.81
C LEU A 187 -12.43 5.96 -29.10
N SER A 188 -12.85 7.02 -29.75
CA SER A 188 -13.41 6.98 -31.09
C SER A 188 -12.34 6.67 -32.15
N ASN A 189 -12.76 6.26 -33.34
CA ASN A 189 -11.80 6.04 -34.45
C ASN A 189 -11.07 7.34 -34.85
N GLU A 190 -11.74 8.47 -34.73
CA GLU A 190 -11.18 9.80 -34.99
C GLU A 190 -10.06 10.11 -33.97
N ASP A 191 -10.34 9.97 -32.68
CA ASP A 191 -9.35 10.19 -31.61
C ASP A 191 -8.14 9.25 -31.76
N ILE A 192 -8.40 7.99 -32.11
CA ILE A 192 -7.34 7.00 -32.38
C ILE A 192 -6.45 7.47 -33.53
N SER A 193 -7.02 8.02 -34.57
CA SER A 193 -6.25 8.54 -35.74
C SER A 193 -5.38 9.72 -35.32
N LYS A 194 -5.95 10.72 -34.59
CA LYS A 194 -5.23 11.87 -34.08
C LYS A 194 -4.07 11.47 -33.15
N LEU A 195 -4.36 10.57 -32.20
CA LEU A 195 -3.34 10.05 -31.27
C LEU A 195 -2.23 9.26 -31.99
N ASN A 196 -2.57 8.50 -33.04
CA ASN A 196 -1.56 7.79 -33.83
C ASN A 196 -0.62 8.74 -34.56
N THR A 197 -1.15 9.83 -35.10
CA THR A 197 -0.37 10.89 -35.74
C THR A 197 0.54 11.57 -34.71
N PHE A 198 0.00 11.93 -33.54
CA PHE A 198 0.76 12.49 -32.45
C PHE A 198 1.89 11.60 -31.98
N ILE A 199 1.64 10.28 -31.77
CA ILE A 199 2.67 9.31 -31.37
C ILE A 199 3.79 9.25 -32.40
N LYS A 200 3.47 9.25 -33.70
CA LYS A 200 4.47 9.21 -34.79
C LYS A 200 5.30 10.49 -34.84
N SER A 201 4.65 11.66 -34.78
CA SER A 201 5.33 12.95 -34.87
C SER A 201 6.23 13.27 -33.69
N THR A 202 5.87 12.78 -32.47
CA THR A 202 6.62 13.05 -31.24
C THR A 202 7.54 11.90 -30.83
N SER A 203 7.54 10.77 -31.56
CA SER A 203 8.35 9.58 -31.27
C SER A 203 8.22 9.05 -29.84
N ILE A 204 7.03 9.20 -29.21
CA ILE A 204 6.77 8.74 -27.84
C ILE A 204 6.58 7.22 -27.78
N SER A 205 6.96 6.64 -26.64
CA SER A 205 6.83 5.21 -26.36
C SER A 205 5.83 4.94 -25.25
N LEU A 206 4.73 4.29 -25.56
CA LEU A 206 3.70 3.94 -24.56
C LEU A 206 4.17 2.90 -23.51
N LYS A 207 5.44 2.52 -23.52
CA LYS A 207 6.07 1.74 -22.44
C LYS A 207 6.63 2.62 -21.32
N LYS A 208 6.68 3.94 -21.52
CA LYS A 208 7.23 4.91 -20.56
C LYS A 208 6.13 5.76 -19.95
N GLU A 209 6.10 5.86 -18.62
CA GLU A 209 5.12 6.67 -17.87
C GLU A 209 5.03 8.10 -18.38
N LYS A 210 6.18 8.77 -18.55
CA LYS A 210 6.26 10.15 -19.03
C LYS A 210 5.59 10.35 -20.40
N ASP A 211 5.69 9.36 -21.26
CA ASP A 211 5.14 9.44 -22.61
C ASP A 211 3.63 9.18 -22.62
N ILE A 212 3.14 8.35 -21.69
CA ILE A 212 1.69 8.18 -21.48
C ILE A 212 1.08 9.48 -20.94
N ILE A 213 1.76 10.16 -20.01
CA ILE A 213 1.30 11.48 -19.51
C ILE A 213 1.16 12.46 -20.68
N LYS A 214 2.17 12.57 -21.57
CA LYS A 214 2.10 13.42 -22.78
C LYS A 214 0.90 13.05 -23.67
N LEU A 215 0.68 11.75 -23.89
CA LEU A 215 -0.46 11.26 -24.66
C LEU A 215 -1.80 11.70 -24.06
N LEU A 216 -1.97 11.52 -22.73
CA LEU A 216 -3.19 11.89 -22.02
C LEU A 216 -3.40 13.41 -21.99
N THR A 217 -2.33 14.17 -21.83
CA THR A 217 -2.39 15.64 -21.93
C THR A 217 -2.82 16.09 -23.31
N TYR A 218 -2.29 15.47 -24.37
CA TYR A 218 -2.74 15.77 -25.74
C TYR A 218 -4.20 15.38 -25.98
N LEU A 219 -4.61 14.18 -25.50
CA LEU A 219 -6.00 13.72 -25.59
C LEU A 219 -6.99 14.72 -24.94
N ASN A 220 -6.62 15.30 -23.80
CA ASN A 220 -7.45 16.28 -23.09
C ASN A 220 -7.50 17.65 -23.79
N SER A 221 -6.66 17.88 -24.80
CA SER A 221 -6.60 19.14 -25.57
C SER A 221 -7.37 19.10 -26.88
N ILE A 222 -7.87 17.95 -27.30
CA ILE A 222 -8.59 17.74 -28.59
C ILE A 222 -10.07 17.42 -28.39
#